data_f7f67d58366e33b375539aab8283beba
#
_entry.id   f7f67d58366e33b375539aab8283beba
#
_cell.length_a   1.000
_cell.length_b   1.000
_cell.length_c   1.000
_cell.angle_alpha   90.00
_cell.angle_beta   90.00
_cell.angle_gamma   90.00
#
_symmetry.space_group_name_H-M   'P 1'
#
loop_
_entity.id
_entity.type
_entity.pdbx_description
1 polymer ?
#
loop_
_entity_poly.entity_id
_entity_poly.type
_entity_poly.pdbx_seq_one_letter_code
_entity_poly.pdbx_strand_id
1 'polypeptide(L)'
;MDRYIGKLLDNRYEILEKIGSGGMADVYKARCHRLNRLVAIKILKEDLSQDAEFRRRFHAESQAVAMLSHPNIVSVYDVSRSDNIDYIVMELIEGITLKQYMEQKGTLNWREALHFSTQICKALEHAHSRGIVHRDIKPHNIMILKDGSVKVADFGIARVSSAQNTLTREALGSVHYISPEQAKGAQVDCRADLYSLGVVMYEMLTGRPPYDGDTPVSVAIQHIGGHPTMPRELNPSIPLGLEQITMHAMTAELSHRYPSATRMLHDLEEFRKEPNIVFDFTAEADSIDVQRLLNDPDYMPKTLGRTNAVKGALADAVAKKKQLEHDKKAQQDASRRGSRIAVIAGIVCIALAVIVICYFLYN
;
A
#
# COMPACT_ATOMS: atom_id res chain seq x y z
N MET A 1 -15.93 10.27 -34.06
CA MET A 1 -15.77 8.80 -33.94
C MET A 1 -14.50 8.59 -33.11
N ASP A 2 -14.51 7.70 -32.11
CA ASP A 2 -13.30 7.43 -31.32
C ASP A 2 -12.26 6.74 -32.22
N ARG A 3 -11.02 7.24 -32.18
CA ARG A 3 -9.93 6.84 -33.11
C ARG A 3 -9.41 5.42 -32.89
N TYR A 4 -9.74 4.78 -31.78
CA TYR A 4 -9.27 3.46 -31.43
C TYR A 4 -10.30 2.34 -31.75
N ILE A 5 -11.59 2.66 -31.80
CA ILE A 5 -12.64 1.67 -32.09
C ILE A 5 -12.42 1.04 -33.48
N GLY A 6 -12.42 -0.28 -33.54
CA GLY A 6 -12.12 -1.07 -34.71
C GLY A 6 -10.64 -1.33 -35.00
N LYS A 7 -9.70 -0.72 -34.21
CA LYS A 7 -8.28 -1.05 -34.36
C LYS A 7 -7.95 -2.39 -33.77
N LEU A 8 -6.97 -3.05 -34.37
CA LEU A 8 -6.39 -4.31 -33.93
C LEU A 8 -4.97 -4.05 -33.38
N LEU A 9 -4.81 -4.05 -32.05
CA LEU A 9 -3.52 -3.89 -31.41
C LEU A 9 -2.77 -5.21 -31.38
N ASP A 10 -1.45 -5.21 -31.73
CA ASP A 10 -0.54 -6.35 -31.79
C ASP A 10 -1.11 -7.56 -32.57
N ASN A 11 -1.95 -7.33 -33.59
CA ASN A 11 -2.69 -8.38 -34.32
C ASN A 11 -3.42 -9.37 -33.38
N ARG A 12 -3.84 -8.89 -32.19
CA ARG A 12 -4.39 -9.74 -31.13
C ARG A 12 -5.61 -9.16 -30.44
N TYR A 13 -5.67 -7.84 -30.23
CA TYR A 13 -6.71 -7.20 -29.46
C TYR A 13 -7.53 -6.23 -30.33
N GLU A 14 -8.74 -6.59 -30.65
CA GLU A 14 -9.70 -5.75 -31.39
C GLU A 14 -10.46 -4.86 -30.42
N ILE A 15 -10.34 -3.53 -30.56
CA ILE A 15 -11.04 -2.54 -29.75
C ILE A 15 -12.51 -2.46 -30.20
N LEU A 16 -13.43 -2.74 -29.27
CA LEU A 16 -14.87 -2.79 -29.57
C LEU A 16 -15.60 -1.50 -29.21
N GLU A 17 -15.44 -1.05 -27.97
CA GLU A 17 -16.13 0.12 -27.45
C GLU A 17 -15.35 0.78 -26.33
N LYS A 18 -15.53 2.10 -26.14
CA LYS A 18 -14.97 2.83 -24.99
C LYS A 18 -15.90 2.65 -23.80
N ILE A 19 -15.37 2.16 -22.68
CA ILE A 19 -16.12 1.88 -21.45
C ILE A 19 -15.77 2.83 -20.29
N GLY A 20 -14.69 3.62 -20.43
CA GLY A 20 -14.29 4.60 -19.42
C GLY A 20 -13.32 5.63 -19.95
N SER A 21 -13.22 6.77 -19.25
CA SER A 21 -12.26 7.81 -19.53
C SER A 21 -11.76 8.37 -18.22
N GLY A 22 -10.45 8.42 -18.04
CA GLY A 22 -9.78 8.99 -16.89
C GLY A 22 -8.75 10.05 -17.29
N GLY A 23 -8.15 10.72 -16.30
CA GLY A 23 -7.18 11.80 -16.53
C GLY A 23 -6.00 11.37 -17.39
N MET A 24 -5.49 10.15 -17.18
CA MET A 24 -4.28 9.64 -17.83
C MET A 24 -4.53 8.69 -18.98
N ALA A 25 -5.66 7.99 -18.98
CA ALA A 25 -5.92 6.91 -19.91
C ALA A 25 -7.42 6.78 -20.20
N ASP A 26 -7.72 6.22 -21.34
CA ASP A 26 -9.05 5.76 -21.71
C ASP A 26 -9.12 4.24 -21.60
N VAL A 27 -10.28 3.73 -21.19
CA VAL A 27 -10.51 2.28 -21.02
C VAL A 27 -11.48 1.80 -22.06
N TYR A 28 -11.11 0.72 -22.75
CA TYR A 28 -11.88 0.12 -23.82
C TYR A 28 -12.20 -1.35 -23.51
N LYS A 29 -13.36 -1.79 -23.90
CA LYS A 29 -13.66 -3.21 -24.06
C LYS A 29 -13.06 -3.68 -25.37
N ALA A 30 -12.39 -4.81 -25.35
CA ALA A 30 -11.75 -5.39 -26.52
C ALA A 30 -11.92 -6.91 -26.56
N ARG A 31 -11.72 -7.50 -27.75
CA ARG A 31 -11.68 -8.95 -27.95
C ARG A 31 -10.25 -9.40 -28.16
N CYS A 32 -9.80 -10.32 -27.34
CA CYS A 32 -8.55 -11.03 -27.58
C CYS A 32 -8.82 -12.20 -28.55
N HIS A 33 -8.42 -12.08 -29.82
CA HIS A 33 -8.64 -13.11 -30.82
C HIS A 33 -7.91 -14.42 -30.54
N ARG A 34 -6.70 -14.36 -29.96
CA ARG A 34 -5.92 -15.57 -29.62
C ARG A 34 -6.57 -16.45 -28.56
N LEU A 35 -7.24 -15.83 -27.57
CA LEU A 35 -7.86 -16.55 -26.45
C LEU A 35 -9.39 -16.55 -26.56
N ASN A 36 -9.94 -15.95 -27.61
CA ASN A 36 -11.38 -15.79 -27.84
C ASN A 36 -12.15 -15.31 -26.57
N ARG A 37 -11.62 -14.29 -25.92
CA ARG A 37 -12.26 -13.72 -24.72
C ARG A 37 -12.30 -12.20 -24.78
N LEU A 38 -13.25 -11.62 -24.04
CA LEU A 38 -13.31 -10.18 -23.80
C LEU A 38 -12.31 -9.77 -22.72
N VAL A 39 -11.71 -8.59 -22.89
CA VAL A 39 -10.75 -7.97 -21.98
C VAL A 39 -11.03 -6.47 -21.89
N ALA A 40 -10.54 -5.84 -20.85
CA ALA A 40 -10.44 -4.38 -20.78
C ALA A 40 -9.04 -3.96 -21.23
N ILE A 41 -8.94 -2.88 -21.99
CA ILE A 41 -7.67 -2.29 -22.41
C ILE A 41 -7.64 -0.85 -21.99
N LYS A 42 -6.66 -0.51 -21.16
CA LYS A 42 -6.37 0.84 -20.70
C LYS A 42 -5.29 1.45 -21.58
N ILE A 43 -5.66 2.44 -22.40
CA ILE A 43 -4.77 3.10 -23.37
C ILE A 43 -4.31 4.43 -22.79
N LEU A 44 -3.00 4.65 -22.70
CA LEU A 44 -2.41 5.91 -22.25
C LEU A 44 -2.75 7.05 -23.23
N LYS A 45 -3.13 8.21 -22.70
CA LYS A 45 -3.40 9.39 -23.52
C LYS A 45 -2.13 9.90 -24.22
N GLU A 46 -2.28 10.46 -25.40
CA GLU A 46 -1.18 10.79 -26.30
C GLU A 46 -0.23 11.86 -25.73
N ASP A 47 -0.76 12.86 -25.06
CA ASP A 47 -0.01 13.90 -24.38
C ASP A 47 0.97 13.34 -23.32
N LEU A 48 0.55 12.31 -22.59
CA LEU A 48 1.38 11.62 -21.59
C LEU A 48 2.30 10.57 -22.23
N SER A 49 1.91 10.01 -23.36
CA SER A 49 2.74 9.03 -24.08
C SER A 49 3.96 9.67 -24.76
N GLN A 50 4.02 11.00 -24.91
CA GLN A 50 5.18 11.73 -25.42
C GLN A 50 6.29 11.88 -24.37
N ASP A 51 5.98 11.84 -23.07
CA ASP A 51 6.95 11.87 -21.99
C ASP A 51 7.60 10.51 -21.79
N ALA A 52 8.87 10.39 -22.13
CA ALA A 52 9.63 9.13 -22.05
C ALA A 52 9.80 8.63 -20.60
N GLU A 53 9.92 9.54 -19.62
CA GLU A 53 10.04 9.20 -18.22
C GLU A 53 8.71 8.71 -17.65
N PHE A 54 7.62 9.37 -18.00
CA PHE A 54 6.27 8.95 -17.63
C PHE A 54 5.96 7.56 -18.18
N ARG A 55 6.25 7.29 -19.45
CA ARG A 55 6.05 5.96 -20.07
C ARG A 55 6.84 4.87 -19.36
N ARG A 56 8.13 5.13 -19.09
CA ARG A 56 8.97 4.14 -18.38
C ARG A 56 8.38 3.77 -17.02
N ARG A 57 7.89 4.77 -16.27
CA ARG A 57 7.23 4.55 -14.98
C ARG A 57 5.91 3.80 -15.16
N PHE A 58 5.07 4.20 -16.10
CA PHE A 58 3.83 3.52 -16.43
C PHE A 58 4.04 2.03 -16.71
N HIS A 59 5.04 1.68 -17.54
CA HIS A 59 5.39 0.28 -17.82
C HIS A 59 5.91 -0.45 -16.58
N ALA A 60 6.82 0.12 -15.83
CA ALA A 60 7.41 -0.51 -14.64
C ALA A 60 6.36 -0.78 -13.55
N GLU A 61 5.49 0.20 -13.26
CA GLU A 61 4.41 0.06 -12.29
C GLU A 61 3.37 -0.96 -12.76
N SER A 62 3.00 -0.93 -14.05
CA SER A 62 2.07 -1.90 -14.62
C SER A 62 2.60 -3.34 -14.55
N GLN A 63 3.91 -3.53 -14.79
CA GLN A 63 4.55 -4.84 -14.65
C GLN A 63 4.55 -5.33 -13.19
N ALA A 64 4.78 -4.44 -12.22
CA ALA A 64 4.69 -4.80 -10.81
C ALA A 64 3.25 -5.25 -10.43
N VAL A 65 2.23 -4.52 -10.91
CA VAL A 65 0.82 -4.88 -10.69
C VAL A 65 0.46 -6.19 -11.40
N ALA A 66 1.03 -6.49 -12.55
CA ALA A 66 0.81 -7.74 -13.28
C ALA A 66 1.26 -8.99 -12.48
N MET A 67 2.14 -8.82 -11.50
CA MET A 67 2.54 -9.90 -10.58
C MET A 67 1.50 -10.20 -9.49
N LEU A 68 0.48 -9.35 -9.32
CA LEU A 68 -0.58 -9.57 -8.34
C LEU A 68 -1.62 -10.55 -8.90
N SER A 69 -1.85 -11.63 -8.16
CA SER A 69 -2.92 -12.60 -8.44
C SER A 69 -3.73 -12.82 -7.16
N HIS A 70 -4.93 -12.24 -7.13
CA HIS A 70 -5.82 -12.31 -5.96
C HIS A 70 -7.28 -12.14 -6.41
N PRO A 71 -8.27 -12.84 -5.82
CA PRO A 71 -9.67 -12.75 -6.21
C PRO A 71 -10.24 -11.33 -6.10
N ASN A 72 -9.75 -10.53 -5.15
CA ASN A 72 -10.19 -9.16 -4.93
C ASN A 72 -9.31 -8.08 -5.61
N ILE A 73 -8.48 -8.46 -6.59
CA ILE A 73 -7.68 -7.54 -7.42
C ILE A 73 -8.03 -7.77 -8.88
N VAL A 74 -8.18 -6.70 -9.65
CA VAL A 74 -8.34 -6.80 -11.11
C VAL A 74 -7.04 -7.31 -11.71
N SER A 75 -7.11 -8.45 -12.43
CA SER A 75 -5.92 -9.08 -13.00
C SER A 75 -5.40 -8.29 -14.20
N VAL A 76 -4.11 -8.03 -14.24
CA VAL A 76 -3.42 -7.51 -15.44
C VAL A 76 -2.87 -8.69 -16.22
N TYR A 77 -3.18 -8.74 -17.51
CA TYR A 77 -2.81 -9.85 -18.39
C TYR A 77 -1.62 -9.56 -19.29
N ASP A 78 -1.45 -8.28 -19.68
CA ASP A 78 -0.39 -7.86 -20.58
C ASP A 78 -0.11 -6.37 -20.43
N VAL A 79 1.12 -5.95 -20.69
CA VAL A 79 1.57 -4.56 -20.73
C VAL A 79 2.41 -4.41 -22.00
N SER A 80 1.92 -3.65 -22.96
CA SER A 80 2.50 -3.65 -24.30
C SER A 80 2.48 -2.26 -24.94
N ARG A 81 3.19 -2.15 -26.07
CA ARG A 81 3.20 -0.97 -26.94
C ARG A 81 3.10 -1.40 -28.39
N SER A 82 2.10 -0.89 -29.10
CA SER A 82 1.87 -1.12 -30.53
C SER A 82 1.57 0.20 -31.23
N ASP A 83 2.20 0.46 -32.39
CA ASP A 83 2.00 1.67 -33.19
C ASP A 83 2.08 2.99 -32.39
N ASN A 84 3.06 3.08 -31.47
CA ASN A 84 3.22 4.18 -30.52
C ASN A 84 2.08 4.34 -29.49
N ILE A 85 1.22 3.34 -29.34
CA ILE A 85 0.15 3.28 -28.34
C ILE A 85 0.65 2.44 -27.17
N ASP A 86 0.78 3.04 -25.99
CA ASP A 86 1.10 2.34 -24.74
C ASP A 86 -0.22 1.89 -24.09
N TYR A 87 -0.34 0.60 -23.77
CA TYR A 87 -1.58 0.06 -23.23
C TYR A 87 -1.36 -1.10 -22.25
N ILE A 88 -2.36 -1.29 -21.40
CA ILE A 88 -2.45 -2.40 -20.43
C ILE A 88 -3.68 -3.22 -20.77
N VAL A 89 -3.53 -4.53 -20.83
CA VAL A 89 -4.63 -5.47 -21.00
C VAL A 89 -4.98 -6.07 -19.65
N MET A 90 -6.23 -5.99 -19.25
CA MET A 90 -6.68 -6.44 -17.95
C MET A 90 -8.01 -7.19 -18.02
N GLU A 91 -8.38 -7.79 -16.93
CA GLU A 91 -9.67 -8.43 -16.71
C GLU A 91 -10.80 -7.44 -17.00
N LEU A 92 -11.75 -7.84 -17.84
CA LEU A 92 -12.99 -7.09 -18.01
C LEU A 92 -13.94 -7.43 -16.87
N ILE A 93 -14.27 -6.45 -16.06
CA ILE A 93 -15.19 -6.62 -14.93
C ILE A 93 -16.61 -6.28 -15.37
N GLU A 94 -17.51 -7.25 -15.28
CA GLU A 94 -18.96 -7.04 -15.46
C GLU A 94 -19.59 -6.68 -14.11
N GLY A 95 -19.58 -5.40 -13.78
CA GLY A 95 -20.05 -4.88 -12.52
C GLY A 95 -20.22 -3.37 -12.55
N ILE A 96 -20.44 -2.79 -11.36
CA ILE A 96 -20.52 -1.33 -11.18
C ILE A 96 -19.46 -0.89 -10.17
N THR A 97 -19.08 0.38 -10.19
CA THR A 97 -18.18 0.91 -9.16
C THR A 97 -18.90 1.02 -7.82
N LEU A 98 -18.16 0.94 -6.72
CA LEU A 98 -18.70 1.21 -5.38
C LEU A 98 -19.29 2.63 -5.31
N LYS A 99 -18.75 3.59 -6.07
CA LYS A 99 -19.32 4.94 -6.16
C LYS A 99 -20.72 4.91 -6.74
N GLN A 100 -20.92 4.25 -7.89
CA GLN A 100 -22.25 4.09 -8.50
C GLN A 100 -23.20 3.33 -7.59
N TYR A 101 -22.72 2.32 -6.87
CA TYR A 101 -23.52 1.57 -5.93
C TYR A 101 -24.01 2.43 -4.77
N MET A 102 -23.13 3.25 -4.18
CA MET A 102 -23.50 4.20 -3.12
C MET A 102 -24.44 5.30 -3.61
N GLU A 103 -24.24 5.82 -4.83
CA GLU A 103 -25.14 6.81 -5.43
C GLU A 103 -26.56 6.28 -5.64
N GLN A 104 -26.70 4.99 -5.98
CA GLN A 104 -28.01 4.34 -6.14
C GLN A 104 -28.68 4.00 -4.80
N LYS A 105 -27.88 3.63 -3.80
CA LYS A 105 -28.38 3.06 -2.55
C LYS A 105 -28.40 4.06 -1.37
N GLY A 106 -27.59 5.12 -1.45
CA GLY A 106 -27.33 6.02 -0.35
C GLY A 106 -26.41 5.39 0.69
N THR A 107 -26.77 5.54 1.97
CA THR A 107 -26.04 4.94 3.10
C THR A 107 -26.14 3.41 3.07
N LEU A 108 -25.02 2.72 3.18
CA LEU A 108 -25.01 1.27 3.19
C LEU A 108 -25.31 0.72 4.59
N ASN A 109 -25.91 -0.47 4.62
CA ASN A 109 -26.00 -1.22 5.86
C ASN A 109 -24.58 -1.59 6.35
N TRP A 110 -24.37 -1.54 7.65
CA TRP A 110 -23.03 -1.80 8.23
C TRP A 110 -22.48 -3.21 7.89
N ARG A 111 -23.36 -4.21 7.65
CA ARG A 111 -22.93 -5.56 7.23
C ARG A 111 -22.39 -5.56 5.80
N GLU A 112 -22.99 -4.78 4.90
CA GLU A 112 -22.46 -4.61 3.54
C GLU A 112 -21.15 -3.82 3.56
N ALA A 113 -21.10 -2.73 4.32
CA ALA A 113 -19.87 -1.95 4.49
C ALA A 113 -18.73 -2.83 5.04
N LEU A 114 -18.99 -3.64 6.05
CA LEU A 114 -18.04 -4.62 6.59
C LEU A 114 -17.61 -5.64 5.53
N HIS A 115 -18.56 -6.19 4.77
CA HIS A 115 -18.29 -7.18 3.73
C HIS A 115 -17.37 -6.63 2.64
N PHE A 116 -17.64 -5.43 2.15
CA PHE A 116 -16.81 -4.78 1.14
C PHE A 116 -15.45 -4.39 1.69
N SER A 117 -15.41 -3.78 2.88
CA SER A 117 -14.17 -3.38 3.53
C SER A 117 -13.21 -4.56 3.80
N THR A 118 -13.77 -5.69 4.22
CA THR A 118 -12.99 -6.92 4.44
C THR A 118 -12.34 -7.41 3.13
N GLN A 119 -13.06 -7.38 2.01
CA GLN A 119 -12.53 -7.80 0.72
C GLN A 119 -11.47 -6.83 0.18
N ILE A 120 -11.70 -5.51 0.33
CA ILE A 120 -10.72 -4.48 -0.04
C ILE A 120 -9.45 -4.65 0.80
N CYS A 121 -9.60 -4.84 2.11
CA CYS A 121 -8.46 -5.04 3.02
C CYS A 121 -7.64 -6.29 2.64
N LYS A 122 -8.27 -7.40 2.23
CA LYS A 122 -7.59 -8.60 1.70
C LYS A 122 -6.79 -8.31 0.43
N ALA A 123 -7.34 -7.50 -0.47
CA ALA A 123 -6.62 -7.06 -1.66
C ALA A 123 -5.38 -6.23 -1.30
N LEU A 124 -5.52 -5.29 -0.35
CA LEU A 124 -4.42 -4.47 0.15
C LEU A 124 -3.36 -5.30 0.86
N GLU A 125 -3.75 -6.25 1.72
CA GLU A 125 -2.82 -7.17 2.39
C GLU A 125 -1.95 -7.92 1.37
N HIS A 126 -2.58 -8.46 0.31
CA HIS A 126 -1.88 -9.17 -0.75
C HIS A 126 -0.89 -8.28 -1.50
N ALA A 127 -1.27 -7.03 -1.84
CA ALA A 127 -0.40 -6.08 -2.53
C ALA A 127 0.75 -5.61 -1.63
N HIS A 128 0.44 -5.24 -0.39
CA HIS A 128 1.42 -4.75 0.58
C HIS A 128 2.48 -5.79 0.93
N SER A 129 2.10 -7.09 1.02
CA SER A 129 3.07 -8.18 1.22
C SER A 129 4.10 -8.32 0.10
N ARG A 130 3.85 -7.70 -1.05
CA ARG A 130 4.73 -7.64 -2.22
C ARG A 130 5.37 -6.27 -2.43
N GLY A 131 5.26 -5.37 -1.46
CA GLY A 131 5.80 -4.02 -1.53
C GLY A 131 5.04 -3.07 -2.46
N ILE A 132 3.82 -3.43 -2.88
CA ILE A 132 3.01 -2.61 -3.79
C ILE A 132 1.98 -1.84 -2.96
N VAL A 133 2.03 -0.50 -3.04
CA VAL A 133 1.09 0.43 -2.40
C VAL A 133 0.17 0.99 -3.47
N HIS A 134 -1.15 0.99 -3.21
CA HIS A 134 -2.16 1.42 -4.18
C HIS A 134 -2.17 2.94 -4.40
N ARG A 135 -2.09 3.72 -3.32
CA ARG A 135 -2.02 5.20 -3.28
C ARG A 135 -3.26 5.96 -3.79
N ASP A 136 -4.29 5.28 -4.28
CA ASP A 136 -5.52 5.91 -4.80
C ASP A 136 -6.77 5.06 -4.49
N ILE A 137 -6.87 4.55 -3.26
CA ILE A 137 -8.07 3.84 -2.79
C ILE A 137 -9.23 4.85 -2.69
N LYS A 138 -10.28 4.59 -3.49
CA LYS A 138 -11.51 5.40 -3.54
C LYS A 138 -12.64 4.58 -4.16
N PRO A 139 -13.90 4.94 -3.95
CA PRO A 139 -15.05 4.17 -4.46
C PRO A 139 -15.07 3.98 -5.98
N HIS A 140 -14.47 4.89 -6.75
CA HIS A 140 -14.36 4.76 -8.22
C HIS A 140 -13.44 3.63 -8.66
N ASN A 141 -12.43 3.27 -7.84
CA ASN A 141 -11.45 2.23 -8.13
C ASN A 141 -11.83 0.87 -7.51
N ILE A 142 -13.05 0.74 -6.99
CA ILE A 142 -13.56 -0.49 -6.37
C ILE A 142 -14.74 -0.95 -7.18
N MET A 143 -14.64 -2.13 -7.78
CA MET A 143 -15.68 -2.75 -8.61
C MET A 143 -16.47 -3.76 -7.79
N ILE A 144 -17.80 -3.70 -7.86
CA ILE A 144 -18.72 -4.67 -7.27
C ILE A 144 -19.29 -5.52 -8.39
N LEU A 145 -19.12 -6.83 -8.28
CA LEU A 145 -19.62 -7.81 -9.21
C LEU A 145 -21.07 -8.22 -8.85
N LYS A 146 -21.76 -8.88 -9.75
CA LYS A 146 -23.15 -9.32 -9.59
C LYS A 146 -23.37 -10.27 -8.40
N ASP A 147 -22.34 -11.03 -8.02
CA ASP A 147 -22.35 -11.95 -6.87
C ASP A 147 -22.02 -11.26 -5.53
N GLY A 148 -21.81 -9.94 -5.54
CA GLY A 148 -21.44 -9.17 -4.36
C GLY A 148 -19.94 -9.23 -4.02
N SER A 149 -19.13 -9.91 -4.83
CA SER A 149 -17.68 -9.87 -4.67
C SER A 149 -17.11 -8.52 -5.10
N VAL A 150 -15.96 -8.15 -4.52
CA VAL A 150 -15.29 -6.87 -4.76
C VAL A 150 -13.96 -7.10 -5.43
N LYS A 151 -13.63 -6.25 -6.41
CA LYS A 151 -12.28 -6.18 -6.99
C LYS A 151 -11.75 -4.75 -6.95
N VAL A 152 -10.53 -4.60 -6.45
CA VAL A 152 -9.79 -3.33 -6.47
C VAL A 152 -9.09 -3.20 -7.82
N ALA A 153 -9.35 -2.09 -8.49
CA ALA A 153 -8.79 -1.73 -9.79
C ALA A 153 -7.77 -0.60 -9.65
N ASP A 154 -6.97 -0.38 -10.67
CA ASP A 154 -6.11 0.80 -10.82
C ASP A 154 -5.08 1.00 -9.71
N PHE A 155 -4.40 -0.09 -9.29
CA PHE A 155 -3.22 0.03 -8.43
C PHE A 155 -2.23 1.01 -9.04
N GLY A 156 -1.91 2.04 -8.31
CA GLY A 156 -0.87 3.07 -8.41
C GLY A 156 -0.20 3.43 -9.74
N ILE A 157 -0.78 3.04 -10.87
CA ILE A 157 -0.19 3.12 -12.21
C ILE A 157 -0.06 4.60 -12.64
N ALA A 158 0.77 5.39 -11.99
CA ALA A 158 1.15 6.73 -12.43
C ALA A 158 0.80 7.92 -11.48
N ARG A 159 0.92 7.74 -10.18
CA ARG A 159 0.90 8.89 -9.24
C ARG A 159 2.30 9.40 -8.89
N VAL A 160 3.23 9.35 -9.85
CA VAL A 160 4.53 9.99 -9.65
C VAL A 160 4.46 11.42 -10.16
N SER A 161 4.44 12.34 -9.20
CA SER A 161 4.67 13.79 -9.38
C SER A 161 3.76 14.52 -10.38
N SER A 162 2.47 14.57 -10.13
CA SER A 162 1.63 15.67 -10.64
C SER A 162 1.59 16.87 -9.68
N ALA A 163 2.68 17.14 -8.97
CA ALA A 163 2.83 18.40 -8.24
C ALA A 163 2.80 19.65 -9.17
N GLN A 164 2.76 19.45 -10.48
CA GLN A 164 2.73 20.53 -11.47
C GLN A 164 1.55 20.51 -12.44
N ASN A 165 0.68 19.49 -12.42
CA ASN A 165 -0.41 19.43 -13.38
C ASN A 165 -1.78 19.66 -12.75
N THR A 166 -2.28 20.86 -12.99
CA THR A 166 -3.67 21.29 -13.17
C THR A 166 -4.75 20.47 -12.44
N LEU A 167 -5.46 21.17 -11.57
CA LEU A 167 -6.74 20.87 -10.94
C LEU A 167 -7.78 20.36 -11.95
N THR A 168 -7.67 19.12 -12.39
CA THR A 168 -8.72 18.48 -13.20
C THR A 168 -9.86 18.06 -12.27
N ARG A 169 -11.08 17.96 -12.81
CA ARG A 169 -12.28 17.52 -12.07
C ARG A 169 -12.08 16.16 -11.37
N GLU A 170 -11.19 15.32 -11.90
CA GLU A 170 -10.83 14.01 -11.33
C GLU A 170 -9.88 14.14 -10.13
N ALA A 171 -8.99 15.15 -10.14
CA ALA A 171 -8.19 15.51 -8.97
C ALA A 171 -9.07 16.01 -7.83
N LEU A 172 -10.16 16.73 -8.13
CA LEU A 172 -11.18 17.14 -7.16
C LEU A 172 -11.81 15.94 -6.45
N GLY A 173 -12.21 14.91 -7.19
CA GLY A 173 -12.85 13.71 -6.59
C GLY A 173 -11.89 12.84 -5.76
N SER A 174 -10.60 12.82 -6.11
CA SER A 174 -9.59 12.01 -5.40
C SER A 174 -9.15 12.60 -4.08
N VAL A 175 -9.26 13.93 -3.89
CA VAL A 175 -8.80 14.61 -2.68
C VAL A 175 -9.59 14.21 -1.44
N HIS A 176 -10.85 13.77 -1.59
CA HIS A 176 -11.68 13.32 -0.47
C HIS A 176 -11.17 12.05 0.22
N TYR A 177 -10.26 11.32 -0.40
CA TYR A 177 -9.72 10.04 0.11
C TYR A 177 -8.20 10.11 0.34
N ILE A 178 -7.60 11.30 0.22
CA ILE A 178 -6.15 11.49 0.35
C ILE A 178 -5.71 11.27 1.79
N SER A 179 -4.59 10.58 1.99
CA SER A 179 -4.01 10.47 3.32
C SER A 179 -3.27 11.77 3.74
N PRO A 180 -3.14 12.05 5.06
CA PRO A 180 -2.44 13.22 5.56
C PRO A 180 -1.01 13.36 5.04
N GLU A 181 -0.26 12.25 4.95
CA GLU A 181 1.10 12.22 4.42
C GLU A 181 1.15 12.51 2.91
N GLN A 182 0.17 12.04 2.14
CA GLN A 182 0.05 12.41 0.73
C GLN A 182 -0.27 13.89 0.56
N ALA A 183 -1.20 14.41 1.36
CA ALA A 183 -1.58 15.83 1.34
C ALA A 183 -0.39 16.76 1.69
N LYS A 184 0.50 16.30 2.57
CA LYS A 184 1.75 16.99 2.95
C LYS A 184 2.89 16.81 1.94
N GLY A 185 2.73 15.95 0.92
CA GLY A 185 3.82 15.58 0.01
C GLY A 185 4.96 14.80 0.69
N ALA A 186 4.69 14.13 1.81
CA ALA A 186 5.64 13.34 2.55
C ALA A 186 5.81 11.93 1.93
N GLN A 187 6.76 11.16 2.46
CA GLN A 187 6.94 9.77 2.04
C GLN A 187 5.71 8.93 2.38
N VAL A 188 5.21 8.20 1.39
CA VAL A 188 3.98 7.41 1.45
C VAL A 188 4.32 5.92 1.56
N ASP A 189 3.78 5.25 2.58
CA ASP A 189 3.86 3.79 2.74
C ASP A 189 2.47 3.13 2.67
N CYS A 190 2.39 1.83 2.97
CA CYS A 190 1.16 1.05 2.91
C CYS A 190 0.02 1.57 3.82
N ARG A 191 0.35 2.32 4.88
CA ARG A 191 -0.63 2.90 5.81
C ARG A 191 -1.49 3.99 5.17
N ALA A 192 -1.03 4.60 4.06
CA ALA A 192 -1.83 5.54 3.29
C ALA A 192 -3.09 4.87 2.71
N ASP A 193 -2.96 3.64 2.19
CA ASP A 193 -4.11 2.89 1.66
C ASP A 193 -5.11 2.53 2.77
N LEU A 194 -4.64 2.26 3.99
CA LEU A 194 -5.50 1.96 5.14
C LEU A 194 -6.29 3.19 5.58
N TYR A 195 -5.67 4.37 5.54
CA TYR A 195 -6.36 5.64 5.78
C TYR A 195 -7.46 5.84 4.73
N SER A 196 -7.13 5.70 3.46
CA SER A 196 -8.10 5.85 2.37
C SER A 196 -9.23 4.82 2.46
N LEU A 197 -8.94 3.58 2.87
CA LEU A 197 -9.98 2.57 3.16
C LEU A 197 -10.86 3.01 4.33
N GLY A 198 -10.31 3.58 5.40
CA GLY A 198 -11.07 4.16 6.50
C GLY A 198 -12.04 5.26 6.03
N VAL A 199 -11.59 6.14 5.13
CA VAL A 199 -12.44 7.18 4.52
C VAL A 199 -13.56 6.56 3.66
N VAL A 200 -13.27 5.52 2.89
CA VAL A 200 -14.29 4.78 2.12
C VAL A 200 -15.30 4.11 3.07
N MET A 201 -14.84 3.51 4.17
CA MET A 201 -15.72 2.94 5.19
C MET A 201 -16.63 4.00 5.81
N TYR A 202 -16.06 5.16 6.15
CA TYR A 202 -16.83 6.29 6.68
C TYR A 202 -17.94 6.70 5.72
N GLU A 203 -17.63 6.89 4.43
CA GLU A 203 -18.61 7.28 3.42
C GLU A 203 -19.69 6.20 3.22
N MET A 204 -19.32 4.92 3.17
CA MET A 204 -20.29 3.82 3.08
C MET A 204 -21.28 3.84 4.26
N LEU A 205 -20.79 4.08 5.48
CA LEU A 205 -21.55 4.02 6.72
C LEU A 205 -22.43 5.26 6.97
N THR A 206 -22.01 6.43 6.48
CA THR A 206 -22.64 7.73 6.76
C THR A 206 -23.33 8.35 5.55
N GLY A 207 -23.03 7.87 4.34
CA GLY A 207 -23.54 8.42 3.07
C GLY A 207 -22.83 9.68 2.60
N ARG A 208 -21.80 10.15 3.31
CA ARG A 208 -20.99 11.32 2.93
C ARG A 208 -19.53 11.15 3.32
N PRO A 209 -18.58 11.78 2.61
CA PRO A 209 -17.18 11.77 3.02
C PRO A 209 -17.01 12.46 4.38
N PRO A 210 -15.93 12.16 5.14
CA PRO A 210 -15.64 12.77 6.44
C PRO A 210 -15.36 14.27 6.36
N TYR A 211 -14.81 14.70 5.23
CA TYR A 211 -14.44 16.09 4.96
C TYR A 211 -14.94 16.53 3.61
N ASP A 212 -15.40 17.78 3.54
CA ASP A 212 -15.88 18.43 2.33
C ASP A 212 -15.48 19.90 2.35
N GLY A 213 -15.47 20.56 1.18
CA GLY A 213 -15.08 21.96 1.06
C GLY A 213 -15.08 22.45 -0.38
N ASP A 214 -15.09 23.79 -0.52
CA ASP A 214 -15.20 24.47 -1.82
C ASP A 214 -13.98 24.27 -2.73
N THR A 215 -12.84 23.87 -2.17
CA THR A 215 -11.59 23.67 -2.91
C THR A 215 -10.89 22.37 -2.51
N PRO A 216 -10.14 21.72 -3.42
CA PRO A 216 -9.32 20.55 -3.08
C PRO A 216 -8.33 20.82 -1.96
N VAL A 217 -7.81 22.04 -1.88
CA VAL A 217 -6.85 22.45 -0.84
C VAL A 217 -7.52 22.49 0.51
N SER A 218 -8.75 23.02 0.62
CA SER A 218 -9.50 23.04 1.88
C SER A 218 -9.81 21.64 2.40
N VAL A 219 -10.15 20.70 1.52
CA VAL A 219 -10.37 19.30 1.87
C VAL A 219 -9.07 18.63 2.30
N ALA A 220 -7.97 18.84 1.58
CA ALA A 220 -6.66 18.29 1.95
C ALA A 220 -6.18 18.78 3.33
N ILE A 221 -6.40 20.05 3.67
CA ILE A 221 -6.07 20.61 5.00
C ILE A 221 -6.87 19.91 6.09
N GLN A 222 -8.16 19.61 5.85
CA GLN A 222 -8.99 18.88 6.81
C GLN A 222 -8.48 17.44 7.05
N HIS A 223 -7.97 16.76 6.03
CA HIS A 223 -7.29 15.45 6.22
C HIS A 223 -6.02 15.55 7.07
N ILE A 224 -5.33 16.71 7.05
CA ILE A 224 -4.10 16.91 7.83
C ILE A 224 -4.37 17.13 9.33
N GLY A 225 -5.38 17.89 9.66
CA GLY A 225 -5.60 18.34 11.04
C GLY A 225 -7.06 18.50 11.46
N GLY A 226 -8.01 18.07 10.63
CA GLY A 226 -9.43 18.13 10.96
C GLY A 226 -9.88 16.99 11.88
N HIS A 227 -11.04 17.21 12.48
CA HIS A 227 -11.73 16.20 13.28
C HIS A 227 -13.07 15.91 12.61
N PRO A 228 -13.27 14.73 12.01
CA PRO A 228 -14.55 14.41 11.38
C PRO A 228 -15.63 14.16 12.45
N THR A 229 -16.88 14.39 12.09
CA THR A 229 -18.01 13.98 12.92
C THR A 229 -17.95 12.46 13.13
N MET A 230 -18.23 11.98 14.34
CA MET A 230 -18.24 10.54 14.59
C MET A 230 -19.33 9.83 13.77
N PRO A 231 -19.05 8.69 13.12
CA PRO A 231 -20.03 7.98 12.29
C PRO A 231 -21.36 7.71 12.99
N ARG A 232 -21.36 7.37 14.27
CA ARG A 232 -22.58 7.11 15.06
C ARG A 232 -23.38 8.36 15.40
N GLU A 233 -22.77 9.53 15.40
CA GLU A 233 -23.52 10.81 15.51
C GLU A 233 -24.38 11.04 14.28
N LEU A 234 -23.93 10.58 13.10
CA LEU A 234 -24.66 10.68 11.84
C LEU A 234 -25.62 9.52 11.62
N ASN A 235 -25.25 8.32 12.04
CA ASN A 235 -26.03 7.11 11.89
C ASN A 235 -25.88 6.23 13.15
N PRO A 236 -26.79 6.37 14.14
CA PRO A 236 -26.73 5.60 15.38
C PRO A 236 -26.85 4.08 15.23
N SER A 237 -27.25 3.57 14.05
CA SER A 237 -27.33 2.14 13.79
C SER A 237 -25.98 1.47 13.56
N ILE A 238 -24.89 2.25 13.44
CA ILE A 238 -23.54 1.74 13.29
C ILE A 238 -23.08 1.14 14.62
N PRO A 239 -22.62 -0.14 14.66
CA PRO A 239 -22.03 -0.70 15.87
C PRO A 239 -20.77 0.01 16.29
N LEU A 240 -20.56 0.15 17.62
CA LEU A 240 -19.41 0.86 18.18
C LEU A 240 -18.07 0.32 17.68
N GLY A 241 -17.89 -1.00 17.65
CA GLY A 241 -16.64 -1.59 17.18
C GLY A 241 -16.30 -1.26 15.73
N LEU A 242 -17.32 -1.14 14.85
CA LEU A 242 -17.08 -0.77 13.45
C LEU A 242 -16.75 0.73 13.31
N GLU A 243 -17.36 1.60 14.10
CA GLU A 243 -16.96 3.00 14.20
C GLU A 243 -15.50 3.12 14.66
N GLN A 244 -15.13 2.39 15.71
CA GLN A 244 -13.76 2.40 16.24
C GLN A 244 -12.73 1.97 15.20
N ILE A 245 -12.97 0.86 14.47
CA ILE A 245 -12.10 0.41 13.36
C ILE A 245 -11.97 1.51 12.29
N THR A 246 -13.10 2.11 11.88
CA THR A 246 -13.12 3.16 10.86
C THR A 246 -12.30 4.37 11.29
N MET A 247 -12.52 4.86 12.50
CA MET A 247 -11.83 6.04 13.03
C MET A 247 -10.35 5.77 13.29
N HIS A 248 -9.99 4.57 13.76
CA HIS A 248 -8.60 4.17 13.94
C HIS A 248 -7.83 4.11 12.60
N ALA A 249 -8.46 3.61 11.54
CA ALA A 249 -7.88 3.65 10.21
C ALA A 249 -7.66 5.08 9.71
N MET A 250 -8.56 6.03 10.07
CA MET A 250 -8.50 7.44 9.71
C MET A 250 -7.63 8.30 10.64
N THR A 251 -6.87 7.71 11.55
CA THR A 251 -5.95 8.46 12.42
C THR A 251 -4.89 9.18 11.60
N ALA A 252 -4.77 10.50 11.80
CA ALA A 252 -3.86 11.34 11.00
C ALA A 252 -2.39 11.01 11.26
N GLU A 253 -2.04 10.71 12.50
CA GLU A 253 -0.68 10.34 12.89
C GLU A 253 -0.39 8.87 12.57
N LEU A 254 0.70 8.63 11.82
CA LEU A 254 1.07 7.30 11.33
C LEU A 254 1.37 6.29 12.45
N SER A 255 1.92 6.75 13.58
CA SER A 255 2.25 5.91 14.74
C SER A 255 1.01 5.36 15.46
N HIS A 256 -0.12 6.05 15.33
CA HIS A 256 -1.38 5.71 15.98
C HIS A 256 -2.41 5.12 15.00
N ARG A 257 -2.02 4.88 13.73
CA ARG A 257 -2.85 4.24 12.71
C ARG A 257 -2.53 2.74 12.65
N TYR A 258 -3.38 1.95 12.02
CA TYR A 258 -3.08 0.56 11.72
C TYR A 258 -1.69 0.41 11.09
N PRO A 259 -0.82 -0.44 11.63
CA PRO A 259 0.54 -0.63 11.10
C PRO A 259 0.56 -1.44 9.79
N SER A 260 -0.46 -2.26 9.55
CA SER A 260 -0.57 -3.11 8.36
C SER A 260 -2.01 -3.48 8.03
N ALA A 261 -2.26 -3.88 6.77
CA ALA A 261 -3.54 -4.42 6.35
C ALA A 261 -3.90 -5.72 7.10
N THR A 262 -2.92 -6.54 7.45
CA THR A 262 -3.12 -7.76 8.25
C THR A 262 -3.74 -7.43 9.61
N ARG A 263 -3.25 -6.38 10.29
CA ARG A 263 -3.81 -5.97 11.59
C ARG A 263 -5.23 -5.44 11.44
N MET A 264 -5.49 -4.59 10.46
CA MET A 264 -6.83 -4.08 10.19
C MET A 264 -7.80 -5.23 9.80
N LEU A 265 -7.34 -6.18 8.99
CA LEU A 265 -8.13 -7.34 8.60
C LEU A 265 -8.49 -8.22 9.81
N HIS A 266 -7.55 -8.41 10.73
CA HIS A 266 -7.81 -9.12 11.99
C HIS A 266 -8.96 -8.49 12.76
N ASP A 267 -8.97 -7.18 12.95
CA ASP A 267 -10.02 -6.49 13.70
C ASP A 267 -11.37 -6.50 12.98
N LEU A 268 -11.38 -6.39 11.65
CA LEU A 268 -12.59 -6.57 10.84
C LEU A 268 -13.18 -7.99 10.99
N GLU A 269 -12.33 -9.02 11.02
CA GLU A 269 -12.75 -10.41 11.20
C GLU A 269 -13.20 -10.70 12.64
N GLU A 270 -12.56 -10.13 13.66
CA GLU A 270 -13.01 -10.23 15.06
C GLU A 270 -14.36 -9.54 15.24
N PHE A 271 -14.53 -8.32 14.69
CA PHE A 271 -15.81 -7.62 14.70
C PHE A 271 -16.90 -8.43 13.99
N ARG A 272 -16.58 -9.10 12.88
CA ARG A 272 -17.53 -9.94 12.16
C ARG A 272 -18.04 -11.12 13.01
N LYS A 273 -17.16 -11.70 13.85
CA LYS A 273 -17.50 -12.81 14.78
C LYS A 273 -18.31 -12.29 15.97
N GLU A 274 -17.93 -11.14 16.50
CA GLU A 274 -18.51 -10.53 17.70
C GLU A 274 -18.87 -9.06 17.44
N PRO A 275 -20.07 -8.76 16.87
CA PRO A 275 -20.45 -7.37 16.51
C PRO A 275 -20.58 -6.41 17.71
N ASN A 276 -20.61 -6.92 18.93
CA ASN A 276 -20.67 -6.13 20.16
C ASN A 276 -19.27 -5.88 20.76
N ILE A 277 -18.20 -6.34 20.12
CA ILE A 277 -16.83 -6.11 20.56
C ILE A 277 -16.55 -4.61 20.64
N VAL A 278 -15.82 -4.21 21.68
CA VAL A 278 -15.28 -2.85 21.86
C VAL A 278 -13.78 -2.93 21.82
N PHE A 279 -13.17 -2.20 20.89
CA PHE A 279 -11.73 -2.13 20.74
C PHE A 279 -11.14 -1.04 21.62
N ASP A 280 -9.97 -1.31 22.22
CA ASP A 280 -9.18 -0.32 22.93
C ASP A 280 -7.88 -0.04 22.15
N PHE A 281 -7.94 0.94 21.26
CA PHE A 281 -6.77 1.38 20.50
C PHE A 281 -5.86 2.34 21.27
N THR A 282 -6.26 2.83 22.45
CA THR A 282 -5.40 3.69 23.30
C THR A 282 -4.29 2.87 23.94
N ALA A 283 -4.57 1.62 24.27
CA ALA A 283 -3.58 0.71 24.85
C ALA A 283 -2.50 0.26 23.82
N GLU A 284 -2.77 0.35 22.52
CA GLU A 284 -1.80 0.01 21.45
C GLU A 284 -0.80 1.15 21.21
N ALA A 285 -1.18 2.40 21.41
CA ALA A 285 -0.29 3.55 21.27
C ALA A 285 0.85 3.53 22.34
N ASP A 286 0.58 2.96 23.52
CA ASP A 286 1.57 2.75 24.58
C ASP A 286 2.34 1.42 24.43
N SER A 287 1.94 0.55 23.49
CA SER A 287 2.49 -0.78 23.35
C SER A 287 3.50 -0.86 22.20
N ILE A 288 4.71 -1.14 22.61
CA ILE A 288 5.83 -1.54 21.77
C ILE A 288 6.59 -0.35 21.15
N ASP A 289 7.19 0.45 21.99
CA ASP A 289 8.45 1.10 21.66
C ASP A 289 9.51 -0.03 21.53
N VAL A 290 9.56 -0.62 20.33
CA VAL A 290 10.49 -1.71 20.00
C VAL A 290 11.95 -1.27 20.26
N GLN A 291 12.25 0.02 20.10
CA GLN A 291 13.56 0.59 20.40
C GLN A 291 13.82 0.64 21.90
N ARG A 292 12.82 0.94 22.69
CA ARG A 292 12.90 0.92 24.16
C ARG A 292 13.02 -0.51 24.70
N LEU A 293 12.27 -1.45 24.11
CA LEU A 293 12.33 -2.88 24.42
C LEU A 293 13.69 -3.51 24.06
N LEU A 294 14.36 -2.99 23.03
CA LEU A 294 15.68 -3.44 22.61
C LEU A 294 16.81 -2.80 23.42
N ASN A 295 16.58 -1.63 24.03
CA ASN A 295 17.59 -0.88 24.76
C ASN A 295 17.46 -1.00 26.29
N ASP A 296 16.28 -1.41 26.79
CA ASP A 296 16.00 -1.58 28.21
C ASP A 296 15.46 -3.00 28.45
N PRO A 297 16.32 -3.94 28.94
CA PRO A 297 15.93 -5.32 29.21
C PRO A 297 14.82 -5.49 30.25
N ASP A 298 14.59 -4.48 31.09
CA ASP A 298 13.59 -4.49 32.15
C ASP A 298 12.28 -3.78 31.75
N TYR A 299 12.23 -3.18 30.55
CA TYR A 299 11.00 -2.55 30.03
C TYR A 299 9.97 -3.62 29.64
N MET A 300 8.88 -3.69 30.41
CA MET A 300 7.72 -4.54 30.12
C MET A 300 6.53 -3.67 29.71
N PRO A 301 6.07 -3.76 28.44
CA PRO A 301 4.84 -3.09 28.01
C PRO A 301 3.65 -3.60 28.84
N LYS A 302 2.79 -2.70 29.30
CA LYS A 302 1.61 -3.01 30.14
C LYS A 302 0.62 -3.99 29.49
N THR A 303 0.66 -4.12 28.17
CA THR A 303 -0.21 -4.99 27.36
C THR A 303 0.26 -6.45 27.25
N LEU A 304 1.53 -6.76 27.59
CA LEU A 304 2.06 -8.13 27.48
C LEU A 304 1.56 -9.09 28.57
N GLY A 305 0.74 -8.64 29.50
CA GLY A 305 0.25 -9.42 30.63
C GLY A 305 -0.73 -10.55 30.31
N ARG A 306 -1.21 -10.69 29.05
CA ARG A 306 -2.36 -11.57 28.74
C ARG A 306 -2.12 -12.82 27.91
N THR A 307 -0.94 -13.03 27.32
CA THR A 307 -0.67 -14.30 26.60
C THR A 307 0.74 -14.82 26.82
N ASN A 308 0.85 -16.02 27.42
CA ASN A 308 2.14 -16.71 27.65
C ASN A 308 2.90 -17.05 26.35
N ALA A 309 2.22 -17.16 25.22
CA ALA A 309 2.82 -17.44 23.92
C ALA A 309 3.67 -16.27 23.40
N VAL A 310 3.25 -15.02 23.62
CA VAL A 310 4.00 -13.82 23.19
C VAL A 310 5.25 -13.62 24.06
N LYS A 311 5.19 -13.97 25.36
CA LYS A 311 6.36 -13.96 26.24
C LYS A 311 7.45 -14.92 25.79
N GLY A 312 7.08 -16.11 25.31
CA GLY A 312 8.02 -17.10 24.79
C GLY A 312 8.70 -16.62 23.51
N ALA A 313 7.93 -16.16 22.52
CA ALA A 313 8.46 -15.67 21.24
C ALA A 313 9.35 -14.43 21.38
N LEU A 314 9.05 -13.55 22.35
CA LEU A 314 9.86 -12.36 22.64
C LEU A 314 11.18 -12.74 23.34
N ALA A 315 11.14 -13.67 24.30
CA ALA A 315 12.33 -14.18 24.97
C ALA A 315 13.30 -14.83 23.98
N ASP A 316 12.77 -15.63 23.03
CA ASP A 316 13.55 -16.27 21.96
C ASP A 316 14.15 -15.24 20.97
N ALA A 317 13.41 -14.19 20.61
CA ALA A 317 13.91 -13.13 19.75
C ALA A 317 15.03 -12.31 20.41
N VAL A 318 14.91 -12.00 21.70
CA VAL A 318 15.94 -11.30 22.50
C VAL A 318 17.17 -12.18 22.69
N ALA A 319 16.99 -13.49 22.94
CA ALA A 319 18.11 -14.44 23.07
C ALA A 319 18.88 -14.57 21.74
N LYS A 320 18.17 -14.66 20.63
CA LYS A 320 18.76 -14.76 19.29
C LYS A 320 19.55 -13.49 18.89
N LYS A 321 19.07 -12.31 19.31
CA LYS A 321 19.79 -11.05 19.07
C LYS A 321 21.06 -10.96 19.92
N LYS A 322 20.99 -11.31 21.21
CA LYS A 322 22.20 -11.38 22.08
C LYS A 322 23.25 -12.32 21.53
N GLN A 323 22.83 -13.45 20.97
CA GLN A 323 23.74 -14.42 20.33
C GLN A 323 24.40 -13.81 19.07
N LEU A 324 23.62 -13.13 18.24
CA LEU A 324 24.12 -12.46 17.02
C LEU A 324 25.09 -11.31 17.32
N GLU A 325 24.85 -10.56 18.39
CA GLU A 325 25.76 -9.48 18.86
C GLU A 325 27.04 -10.05 19.45
N HIS A 326 26.96 -11.15 20.20
CA HIS A 326 28.12 -11.86 20.72
C HIS A 326 28.98 -12.42 19.59
N ASP A 327 28.36 -13.03 18.57
CA ASP A 327 29.06 -13.60 17.43
C ASP A 327 29.73 -12.49 16.56
N LYS A 328 29.04 -11.35 16.37
CA LYS A 328 29.66 -10.17 15.71
C LYS A 328 30.85 -9.62 16.46
N LYS A 329 30.76 -9.55 17.80
CA LYS A 329 31.87 -9.09 18.65
C LYS A 329 33.06 -10.07 18.61
N ALA A 330 32.77 -11.38 18.65
CA ALA A 330 33.80 -12.44 18.52
C ALA A 330 34.46 -12.39 17.14
N GLN A 331 33.75 -12.18 16.04
CA GLN A 331 34.31 -11.98 14.71
C GLN A 331 35.17 -10.72 14.61
N GLN A 332 34.74 -9.63 15.22
CA GLN A 332 35.52 -8.36 15.24
C GLN A 332 36.83 -8.49 16.03
N ASP A 333 36.76 -9.19 17.17
CA ASP A 333 37.95 -9.47 17.99
C ASP A 333 38.93 -10.46 17.31
N ALA A 334 38.39 -11.46 16.61
CA ALA A 334 39.19 -12.37 15.79
C ALA A 334 39.91 -11.65 14.61
N SER A 335 39.19 -10.75 13.93
CA SER A 335 39.74 -9.90 12.87
C SER A 335 40.85 -8.95 13.41
N ARG A 336 40.68 -8.35 14.57
CA ARG A 336 41.69 -7.51 15.23
C ARG A 336 42.90 -8.30 15.69
N ARG A 337 42.75 -9.57 16.14
CA ARG A 337 43.86 -10.46 16.48
C ARG A 337 44.63 -10.87 15.23
N GLY A 338 43.93 -11.23 14.13
CA GLY A 338 44.56 -11.55 12.85
C GLY A 338 45.41 -10.39 12.29
N SER A 339 44.87 -9.17 12.35
CA SER A 339 45.59 -7.96 11.92
C SER A 339 46.88 -7.69 12.76
N ARG A 340 46.79 -7.87 14.09
CA ARG A 340 47.97 -7.70 14.99
C ARG A 340 49.04 -8.76 14.71
N ILE A 341 48.68 -10.00 14.47
CA ILE A 341 49.60 -11.08 14.13
C ILE A 341 50.28 -10.79 12.78
N ALA A 342 49.56 -10.32 11.77
CA ALA A 342 50.10 -9.94 10.48
C ALA A 342 51.10 -8.77 10.56
N VAL A 343 50.83 -7.77 11.40
CA VAL A 343 51.75 -6.65 11.63
C VAL A 343 53.03 -7.11 12.34
N ILE A 344 52.92 -7.96 13.37
CA ILE A 344 54.08 -8.51 14.07
C ILE A 344 54.94 -9.37 13.14
N ALA A 345 54.33 -10.23 12.32
CA ALA A 345 55.02 -11.03 11.33
C ALA A 345 55.74 -10.16 10.29
N GLY A 346 55.13 -9.08 9.83
CA GLY A 346 55.76 -8.11 8.93
C GLY A 346 56.98 -7.42 9.54
N ILE A 347 56.95 -7.01 10.80
CA ILE A 347 58.06 -6.40 11.52
C ILE A 347 59.22 -7.39 11.67
N VAL A 348 58.96 -8.65 11.99
CA VAL A 348 59.96 -9.71 12.12
C VAL A 348 60.62 -9.97 10.77
N CYS A 349 59.87 -10.04 9.66
CA CYS A 349 60.44 -10.20 8.33
C CYS A 349 61.35 -9.04 7.91
N ILE A 350 60.99 -7.80 8.23
CA ILE A 350 61.79 -6.62 7.96
C ILE A 350 63.10 -6.65 8.79
N ALA A 351 63.02 -7.00 10.08
CA ALA A 351 64.18 -7.12 10.94
C ALA A 351 65.18 -8.20 10.44
N LEU A 352 64.72 -9.36 10.01
CA LEU A 352 65.54 -10.43 9.41
C LEU A 352 66.15 -9.97 8.11
N ALA A 353 65.47 -9.26 7.23
CA ALA A 353 66.04 -8.72 5.99
C ALA A 353 67.14 -7.71 6.26
N VAL A 354 67.00 -6.84 7.25
CA VAL A 354 68.05 -5.89 7.66
C VAL A 354 69.33 -6.62 8.18
N ILE A 355 69.11 -7.66 9.00
CA ILE A 355 70.23 -8.47 9.51
C ILE A 355 71.01 -9.15 8.34
N VAL A 356 70.30 -9.71 7.37
CA VAL A 356 70.89 -10.33 6.20
C VAL A 356 71.67 -9.30 5.34
N ILE A 357 71.12 -8.13 5.14
CA ILE A 357 71.73 -7.04 4.40
C ILE A 357 73.03 -6.57 5.14
N CYS A 358 72.97 -6.36 6.45
CA CYS A 358 74.13 -6.01 7.25
C CYS A 358 75.18 -7.09 7.22
N TYR A 359 74.85 -8.37 7.23
CA TYR A 359 75.75 -9.48 7.10
C TYR A 359 76.48 -9.47 5.77
N PHE A 360 75.81 -9.20 4.65
CA PHE A 360 76.41 -9.11 3.31
C PHE A 360 77.21 -7.82 3.06
N LEU A 361 77.00 -6.76 3.82
CA LEU A 361 77.76 -5.52 3.71
C LEU A 361 79.00 -5.51 4.57
N TYR A 362 79.16 -6.42 5.54
CA TYR A 362 80.27 -6.50 6.47
C TYR A 362 81.26 -7.69 6.19
N ASN A 363 80.89 -8.59 5.25
CA ASN A 363 81.78 -9.62 4.69
C ASN A 363 82.01 -9.35 3.19
#